data_45027b5cbb67c7a1d2d9f090982c1bff
#
_entry.id   45027b5cbb67c7a1d2d9f090982c1bff
#
_cell.length_a   1.000
_cell.length_b   1.000
_cell.length_c   1.000
_cell.angle_alpha   90.00
_cell.angle_beta   90.00
_cell.angle_gamma   90.00
#
_symmetry.space_group_name_H-M   'P 1'
#
loop_
_entity.id
_entity.type
_entity.pdbx_description
1 polymer ?
#
loop_
_entity_poly.entity_id
_entity_poly.type
_entity_poly.pdbx_seq_one_letter_code
_entity_poly.pdbx_strand_id
1 'polypeptide(L)'
;MIRTIVIGAGVMGASVAYRLAQAGADVTVLEATRVGGGTSGISFAWTNAHKKPPKPYHDLNVAGMRAHTELAREFGATPWWHGGGSLEWEAEPDRAAQRKNIEQLSISRQSVPAWRRCDTRSCHWT
;
A
#
# COMPACT_ATOMS: atom_id res chain seq x y z
N MET A 1 27.29 -11.19 -14.68
CA MET A 1 25.91 -11.30 -14.13
C MET A 1 26.03 -11.61 -12.65
N ILE A 2 25.33 -10.84 -11.80
CA ILE A 2 25.36 -11.04 -10.34
C ILE A 2 24.37 -12.16 -10.01
N ARG A 3 24.85 -13.22 -9.36
CA ARG A 3 23.99 -14.29 -8.84
C ARG A 3 23.55 -13.97 -7.44
N THR A 4 22.25 -14.02 -7.16
CA THR A 4 21.65 -13.65 -5.88
C THR A 4 20.69 -14.75 -5.41
N ILE A 5 20.76 -15.09 -4.13
CA ILE A 5 19.81 -15.99 -3.50
C ILE A 5 18.94 -15.16 -2.55
N VAL A 6 17.63 -15.27 -2.71
CA VAL A 6 16.63 -14.68 -1.81
C VAL A 6 16.00 -15.81 -0.99
N ILE A 7 16.06 -15.71 0.33
CA ILE A 7 15.49 -16.72 1.22
C ILE A 7 14.13 -16.23 1.71
N GLY A 8 13.09 -17.02 1.42
CA GLY A 8 11.70 -16.73 1.74
C GLY A 8 10.93 -16.14 0.54
N ALA A 9 9.80 -16.76 0.20
CA ALA A 9 8.89 -16.33 -0.85
C ALA A 9 7.59 -15.70 -0.29
N GLY A 10 7.68 -14.97 0.80
CA GLY A 10 6.66 -14.03 1.27
C GLY A 10 6.69 -12.75 0.43
N VAL A 11 5.76 -11.80 0.70
CA VAL A 11 5.64 -10.54 -0.07
C VAL A 11 6.96 -9.76 -0.16
N MET A 12 7.75 -9.75 0.92
CA MET A 12 9.03 -9.04 0.94
C MET A 12 10.06 -9.72 0.03
N GLY A 13 10.27 -11.03 0.20
CA GLY A 13 11.23 -11.78 -0.61
C GLY A 13 10.86 -11.78 -2.09
N ALA A 14 9.59 -11.99 -2.41
CA ALA A 14 9.09 -11.93 -3.79
C ALA A 14 9.32 -10.55 -4.43
N SER A 15 9.04 -9.47 -3.69
CA SER A 15 9.26 -8.10 -4.19
C SER A 15 10.74 -7.80 -4.45
N VAL A 16 11.62 -8.20 -3.54
CA VAL A 16 13.07 -8.04 -3.70
C VAL A 16 13.58 -8.85 -4.89
N ALA A 17 13.18 -10.12 -4.98
CA ALA A 17 13.57 -11.01 -6.07
C ALA A 17 13.13 -10.45 -7.43
N TYR A 18 11.89 -9.97 -7.52
CA TYR A 18 11.34 -9.37 -8.72
C TYR A 18 12.15 -8.14 -9.18
N ARG A 19 12.44 -7.20 -8.27
CA ARG A 19 13.21 -5.99 -8.60
C ARG A 19 14.66 -6.29 -8.96
N LEU A 20 15.28 -7.27 -8.29
CA LEU A 20 16.64 -7.71 -8.65
C LEU A 20 16.68 -8.38 -10.04
N ALA A 21 15.70 -9.22 -10.37
CA ALA A 21 15.59 -9.82 -11.68
C ALA A 21 15.38 -8.76 -12.78
N GLN A 22 14.53 -7.76 -12.55
CA GLN A 22 14.36 -6.62 -13.45
C GLN A 22 15.68 -5.84 -13.67
N ALA A 23 16.50 -5.75 -12.62
CA ALA A 23 17.81 -5.11 -12.70
C ALA A 23 18.88 -6.00 -13.38
N GLY A 24 18.51 -7.18 -13.91
CA GLY A 24 19.40 -8.06 -14.65
C GLY A 24 20.22 -9.01 -13.77
N ALA A 25 19.85 -9.20 -12.50
CA ALA A 25 20.47 -10.23 -11.67
C ALA A 25 19.92 -11.63 -12.00
N ASP A 26 20.76 -12.66 -11.83
CA ASP A 26 20.36 -14.06 -11.83
C ASP A 26 19.85 -14.40 -10.42
N VAL A 27 18.54 -14.52 -10.26
CA VAL A 27 17.91 -14.63 -8.93
C VAL A 27 17.34 -16.01 -8.70
N THR A 28 17.75 -16.63 -7.60
CA THR A 28 17.15 -17.88 -7.10
C THR A 28 16.39 -17.57 -5.81
N VAL A 29 15.12 -17.97 -5.74
CA VAL A 29 14.32 -17.84 -4.51
C VAL A 29 14.19 -19.21 -3.86
N LEU A 30 14.53 -19.28 -2.57
CA LEU A 30 14.38 -20.48 -1.74
C LEU A 30 13.24 -20.27 -0.74
N GLU A 31 12.31 -21.19 -0.71
CA GLU A 31 11.18 -21.20 0.22
C GLU A 31 11.07 -22.54 0.91
N ALA A 32 10.87 -22.53 2.22
CA ALA A 32 10.88 -23.75 3.03
C ALA A 32 9.57 -24.55 2.93
N THR A 33 8.46 -23.92 2.65
CA THR A 33 7.12 -24.54 2.68
C THR A 33 6.33 -24.28 1.38
N ARG A 34 5.83 -23.06 1.22
CA ARG A 34 5.06 -22.63 0.04
C ARG A 34 5.11 -21.11 -0.11
N VAL A 35 4.99 -20.63 -1.31
CA VAL A 35 4.92 -19.19 -1.61
C VAL A 35 3.78 -18.55 -0.82
N GLY A 36 4.10 -17.46 -0.10
CA GLY A 36 3.14 -16.75 0.75
C GLY A 36 2.68 -17.52 1.98
N GLY A 37 3.28 -18.68 2.29
CA GLY A 37 2.81 -19.58 3.36
C GLY A 37 2.94 -19.08 4.80
N GLY A 38 3.79 -18.07 5.02
CA GLY A 38 3.98 -17.44 6.33
C GLY A 38 3.04 -16.25 6.54
N THR A 39 3.59 -15.20 7.17
CA THR A 39 2.87 -13.97 7.52
C THR A 39 2.11 -13.34 6.35
N SER A 40 2.64 -13.42 5.14
CA SER A 40 1.97 -12.87 3.95
C SER A 40 0.61 -13.51 3.66
N GLY A 41 0.44 -14.80 3.97
CA GLY A 41 -0.82 -15.52 3.73
C GLY A 41 -1.89 -15.31 4.81
N ILE A 42 -1.51 -14.80 5.98
CA ILE A 42 -2.41 -14.56 7.14
C ILE A 42 -2.53 -13.09 7.51
N SER A 43 -1.83 -12.21 6.79
CA SER A 43 -1.88 -10.78 7.03
C SER A 43 -3.20 -10.16 6.55
N PHE A 44 -3.69 -9.18 7.32
CA PHE A 44 -4.74 -8.30 6.86
C PHE A 44 -4.16 -7.34 5.80
N ALA A 45 -4.50 -7.58 4.55
CA ALA A 45 -3.88 -6.92 3.39
C ALA A 45 -4.41 -5.49 3.17
N TRP A 46 -4.33 -4.64 4.18
CA TRP A 46 -4.71 -3.24 4.09
C TRP A 46 -3.47 -2.33 4.07
N THR A 47 -3.17 -1.78 2.91
CA THR A 47 -2.11 -0.79 2.74
C THR A 47 -2.65 0.61 3.01
N ASN A 48 -2.10 1.28 4.03
CA ASN A 48 -2.50 2.63 4.39
C ASN A 48 -1.36 3.39 5.06
N ALA A 49 -1.44 4.71 5.07
CA ALA A 49 -0.51 5.59 5.78
C ALA A 49 -1.20 6.42 6.89
N HIS A 50 -2.48 6.14 7.18
CA HIS A 50 -3.28 6.89 8.13
C HIS A 50 -2.83 6.61 9.58
N LYS A 51 -2.75 7.67 10.40
CA LYS A 51 -2.37 7.60 11.83
C LYS A 51 -1.08 6.79 12.11
N LYS A 52 -0.06 6.96 11.30
CA LYS A 52 1.23 6.26 11.43
C LYS A 52 2.39 7.20 11.83
N PRO A 53 2.45 7.66 13.09
CA PRO A 53 3.62 8.39 13.59
C PRO A 53 4.81 7.41 13.84
N PRO A 54 6.07 7.88 13.81
CA PRO A 54 6.50 9.23 13.42
C PRO A 54 6.48 9.45 11.91
N LYS A 55 6.73 10.69 11.48
CA LYS A 55 6.68 11.10 10.06
C LYS A 55 7.47 10.18 9.11
N PRO A 56 8.70 9.73 9.40
CA PRO A 56 9.42 8.82 8.51
C PRO A 56 8.69 7.49 8.27
N TYR A 57 7.98 6.98 9.27
CA TYR A 57 7.16 5.76 9.12
C TYR A 57 5.93 6.02 8.26
N HIS A 58 5.27 7.16 8.43
CA HIS A 58 4.20 7.59 7.53
C HIS A 58 4.70 7.69 6.09
N ASP A 59 5.83 8.37 5.85
CA ASP A 59 6.40 8.58 4.53
C ASP A 59 6.76 7.25 3.84
N LEU A 60 7.30 6.29 4.59
CA LEU A 60 7.58 4.94 4.10
C LEU A 60 6.28 4.24 3.64
N ASN A 61 5.20 4.35 4.41
CA ASN A 61 3.91 3.76 4.02
C ASN A 61 3.33 4.44 2.78
N VAL A 62 3.44 5.76 2.65
CA VAL A 62 3.05 6.49 1.44
C VAL A 62 3.85 6.02 0.23
N ALA A 63 5.16 5.85 0.37
CA ALA A 63 6.02 5.32 -0.69
C ALA A 63 5.60 3.89 -1.09
N GLY A 64 5.28 3.04 -0.12
CA GLY A 64 4.76 1.69 -0.36
C GLY A 64 3.44 1.69 -1.14
N MET A 65 2.50 2.57 -0.79
CA MET A 65 1.23 2.70 -1.52
C MET A 65 1.45 3.12 -2.99
N ARG A 66 2.39 4.04 -3.24
CA ARG A 66 2.78 4.43 -4.61
C ARG A 66 3.38 3.26 -5.38
N ALA A 67 4.31 2.53 -4.76
CA ALA A 67 4.93 1.36 -5.35
C ALA A 67 3.90 0.26 -5.71
N HIS A 68 2.88 0.04 -4.89
CA HIS A 68 1.77 -0.86 -5.22
C HIS A 68 0.97 -0.38 -6.43
N THR A 69 0.70 0.91 -6.54
CA THR A 69 -0.01 1.48 -7.70
C THR A 69 0.82 1.33 -8.99
N GLU A 70 2.13 1.54 -8.91
CA GLU A 70 3.04 1.36 -10.03
C GLU A 70 3.11 -0.12 -10.44
N LEU A 71 3.24 -1.03 -9.47
CA LEU A 71 3.28 -2.46 -9.70
C LEU A 71 1.97 -2.97 -10.34
N ALA A 72 0.82 -2.45 -9.90
CA ALA A 72 -0.47 -2.79 -10.50
C ALA A 72 -0.56 -2.35 -11.99
N ARG A 73 0.01 -1.20 -12.32
CA ARG A 73 0.11 -0.77 -13.73
C ARG A 73 1.07 -1.64 -14.55
N GLU A 74 2.18 -2.03 -13.94
CA GLU A 74 3.20 -2.87 -14.57
C GLU A 74 2.66 -4.27 -14.92
N PHE A 75 1.84 -4.84 -14.04
CA PHE A 75 1.21 -6.16 -14.26
C PHE A 75 -0.10 -6.10 -15.07
N GLY A 76 -0.58 -4.90 -15.40
CA GLY A 76 -1.90 -4.74 -16.00
C GLY A 76 -3.02 -4.83 -14.98
N ALA A 77 -4.25 -5.10 -15.42
CA ALA A 77 -5.42 -5.18 -14.53
C ALA A 77 -5.23 -6.28 -13.47
N THR A 78 -5.02 -5.88 -12.22
CA THR A 78 -4.79 -6.78 -11.09
C THR A 78 -6.03 -6.85 -10.20
N PRO A 79 -6.70 -8.00 -10.10
CA PRO A 79 -7.95 -8.12 -9.33
C PRO A 79 -7.74 -8.01 -7.81
N TRP A 80 -6.50 -8.04 -7.36
CA TRP A 80 -6.12 -8.00 -5.94
C TRP A 80 -5.74 -6.59 -5.43
N TRP A 81 -5.62 -5.58 -6.31
CA TRP A 81 -5.30 -4.22 -5.92
C TRP A 81 -6.49 -3.27 -6.10
N HIS A 82 -7.01 -2.75 -5.01
CA HIS A 82 -8.12 -1.83 -4.97
C HIS A 82 -7.69 -0.50 -4.35
N GLY A 83 -7.46 0.51 -5.17
CA GLY A 83 -7.01 1.84 -4.77
C GLY A 83 -8.14 2.80 -4.38
N GLY A 84 -9.30 2.31 -3.99
CA GLY A 84 -10.51 3.11 -3.75
C GLY A 84 -10.50 4.00 -2.50
N GLY A 85 -9.48 3.89 -1.66
CA GLY A 85 -9.41 4.61 -0.38
C GLY A 85 -10.15 3.90 0.76
N SER A 86 -10.39 4.63 1.84
CA SER A 86 -11.14 4.14 3.00
C SER A 86 -12.11 5.20 3.50
N LEU A 87 -13.23 4.75 4.06
CA LEU A 87 -14.19 5.60 4.75
C LEU A 87 -13.98 5.43 6.27
N GLU A 88 -13.79 6.53 6.96
CA GLU A 88 -13.72 6.58 8.42
C GLU A 88 -14.80 7.52 8.93
N TRP A 89 -15.52 7.09 9.95
CA TRP A 89 -16.53 7.91 10.64
C TRP A 89 -16.34 7.82 12.17
N GLU A 90 -16.70 8.86 12.86
CA GLU A 90 -16.69 8.93 14.33
C GLU A 90 -18.09 9.29 14.83
N ALA A 91 -18.54 8.63 15.89
CA ALA A 91 -19.87 8.86 16.46
C ALA A 91 -19.98 10.25 17.11
N GLU A 92 -18.88 10.73 17.71
CA GLU A 92 -18.74 12.06 18.31
C GLU A 92 -17.58 12.78 17.61
N PRO A 93 -17.85 13.64 16.62
CA PRO A 93 -16.79 14.23 15.81
C PRO A 93 -16.03 15.31 16.60
N ASP A 94 -14.81 15.01 17.01
CA ASP A 94 -13.84 16.06 17.30
C ASP A 94 -13.41 16.70 15.97
N ARG A 95 -14.13 17.77 15.61
CA ARG A 95 -13.90 18.49 14.35
C ARG A 95 -12.49 19.08 14.24
N ALA A 96 -11.83 19.36 15.36
CA ALA A 96 -10.46 19.87 15.37
C ALA A 96 -9.46 18.76 15.04
N ALA A 97 -9.60 17.60 15.64
CA ALA A 97 -8.78 16.41 15.33
C ALA A 97 -9.00 15.94 13.88
N GLN A 98 -10.24 15.94 13.40
CA GLN A 98 -10.55 15.60 12.01
C GLN A 98 -9.89 16.57 11.01
N ARG A 99 -9.94 17.88 11.26
CA ARG A 99 -9.27 18.88 10.40
C ARG A 99 -7.78 18.66 10.35
N LYS A 100 -7.15 18.42 11.50
CA LYS A 100 -5.71 18.15 11.60
C LYS A 100 -5.33 16.86 10.84
N ASN A 101 -6.13 15.80 10.95
CA ASN A 101 -5.93 14.56 10.20
C ASN A 101 -6.08 14.77 8.69
N ILE A 102 -7.10 15.52 8.24
CA ILE A 102 -7.30 15.85 6.83
C ILE A 102 -6.15 16.70 6.28
N GLU A 103 -5.62 17.62 7.08
CA GLU A 103 -4.51 18.47 6.71
C GLU A 103 -3.21 17.65 6.55
N GLN A 104 -2.93 16.72 7.46
CA GLN A 104 -1.82 15.78 7.35
C GLN A 104 -1.97 14.85 6.12
N LEU A 105 -3.17 14.38 5.84
CA LEU A 105 -3.46 13.58 4.64
C LEU A 105 -3.35 14.41 3.35
N SER A 106 -3.69 15.69 3.37
CA SER A 106 -3.60 16.58 2.20
C SER A 106 -2.17 16.92 1.81
N ILE A 107 -1.25 16.94 2.76
CA ILE A 107 0.19 17.09 2.50
C ILE A 107 0.75 15.84 1.76
N SER A 108 0.16 14.67 1.97
CA SER A 108 0.50 13.45 1.23
C SER A 108 -0.20 13.31 -0.14
N ARG A 109 -1.08 14.27 -0.48
CA ARG A 109 -1.98 14.23 -1.66
C ARG A 109 -1.32 14.41 -3.03
N GLN A 110 -0.03 14.56 -3.16
CA GLN A 110 0.57 14.75 -4.50
C GLN A 110 0.45 13.54 -5.43
N SER A 111 -0.26 12.47 -5.04
CA SER A 111 -0.38 11.26 -5.87
C SER A 111 -1.62 10.37 -5.67
N VAL A 112 -2.67 10.83 -5.00
CA VAL A 112 -3.91 10.06 -4.86
C VAL A 112 -5.06 10.81 -5.55
N PRO A 113 -5.92 10.15 -6.37
CA PRO A 113 -7.05 10.79 -7.02
C PRO A 113 -7.96 11.49 -6.01
N ALA A 114 -8.50 12.62 -6.41
CA ALA A 114 -9.27 13.55 -5.58
C ALA A 114 -10.34 12.86 -4.71
N TRP A 115 -10.27 13.08 -3.40
CA TRP A 115 -11.37 12.81 -2.49
C TRP A 115 -12.55 13.72 -2.87
N ARG A 116 -13.68 13.14 -3.23
CA ARG A 116 -14.91 13.92 -3.32
C ARG A 116 -15.44 14.12 -1.91
N ARG A 117 -15.69 15.37 -1.53
CA ARG A 117 -16.40 15.70 -0.29
C ARG A 117 -17.83 15.19 -0.44
N CYS A 118 -18.22 14.23 0.37
CA CYS A 118 -19.62 13.84 0.47
C CYS A 118 -20.32 14.88 1.37
N ASP A 119 -21.19 15.69 0.80
CA ASP A 119 -22.11 16.51 1.56
C ASP A 119 -23.31 15.62 1.93
N THR A 120 -23.75 15.69 3.19
CA THR A 120 -24.75 14.79 3.80
C THR A 120 -26.11 14.78 3.09
N ARG A 121 -26.28 15.56 2.02
CA ARG A 121 -27.53 15.65 1.25
C ARG A 121 -27.51 15.03 -0.13
N SER A 122 -26.38 14.49 -0.61
CA SER A 122 -26.27 14.05 -2.02
C SER A 122 -25.28 12.89 -2.26
N CYS A 123 -25.20 11.90 -1.39
CA CYS A 123 -24.48 10.67 -1.70
C CYS A 123 -25.38 9.71 -2.49
N HIS A 124 -25.35 9.80 -3.81
CA HIS A 124 -25.90 8.77 -4.68
C HIS A 124 -24.78 7.83 -5.12
N TRP A 125 -24.94 6.55 -4.80
CA TRP A 125 -24.11 5.45 -5.29
C TRP A 125 -24.69 4.98 -6.63
N THR A 126 -23.91 5.05 -7.67
CA THR A 126 -24.15 4.33 -8.93
C THR A 126 -23.02 3.32 -9.13
#